data_c21c2bfebe8114d5a2952c4c4d3e48cc
#
_entry.id   c21c2bfebe8114d5a2952c4c4d3e48cc
#
_cell.length_a   1.000
_cell.length_b   1.000
_cell.length_c   1.000
_cell.angle_alpha   90.00
_cell.angle_beta   90.00
_cell.angle_gamma   90.00
#
_symmetry.space_group_name_H-M   'P 1'
#
loop_
_entity.id
_entity.type
_entity.pdbx_description
1 polymer ?
#
loop_
_entity_poly.entity_id
_entity_poly.type
_entity_poly.pdbx_seq_one_letter_code
_entity_poly.pdbx_strand_id
1 'polypeptide(L)'
;MLQRKFEVSERRACKTIGINRSSIRYELTLIKNDEVIINRMTEIVQRHRRYGYPRVHILLNREGLVKNRKKTQRIYHEQGFSLRLKRKKKKQFYPRIVKPAAQNFADVWSMDFVSDSLTSSKKFRSLTVIDHHSRFTPGIYVDHSISGIVVTKELDQMIKKYGKPKRVQVDNGTEFTSKAMLEWSHRNNIELDFTRPGKPTDNAFIESFNGTFRDECLNQNWFSSLKEARYIIENWRKEYNEERIHSSINYLTPKEFVKMERKDVMNCHSVSHY
;
A
#
# COMPACT_ATOMS: atom_id res chain seq x y z
N MET A 1 18.15 39.94 -28.61
CA MET A 1 19.39 39.98 -29.41
C MET A 1 19.13 40.50 -30.81
N LEU A 2 18.22 39.94 -31.62
CA LEU A 2 17.89 40.41 -33.00
C LEU A 2 17.37 41.85 -33.07
N GLN A 3 16.52 42.29 -32.14
CA GLN A 3 16.00 43.68 -32.07
C GLN A 3 17.10 44.71 -31.96
N ARG A 4 18.11 44.47 -31.11
CA ARG A 4 19.24 45.40 -30.90
C ARG A 4 20.25 45.39 -32.05
N LYS A 5 20.44 44.19 -32.68
CA LYS A 5 21.44 44.04 -33.75
C LYS A 5 20.99 44.58 -35.11
N PHE A 6 19.68 44.56 -35.37
CA PHE A 6 19.11 44.93 -36.68
C PHE A 6 18.09 46.08 -36.60
N GLU A 7 17.97 46.74 -35.43
CA GLU A 7 17.03 47.84 -35.17
C GLU A 7 15.59 47.59 -35.62
N VAL A 8 15.14 46.35 -35.55
CA VAL A 8 13.81 45.95 -35.98
C VAL A 8 12.85 45.80 -34.77
N SER A 9 11.56 46.08 -35.02
CA SER A 9 10.54 45.92 -34.00
C SER A 9 10.41 44.43 -33.57
N GLU A 10 10.03 44.20 -32.31
CA GLU A 10 9.73 42.85 -31.76
C GLU A 10 8.79 42.06 -32.69
N ARG A 11 7.74 42.71 -33.21
CA ARG A 11 6.77 42.11 -34.13
C ARG A 11 7.46 41.58 -35.40
N ARG A 12 8.37 42.35 -35.98
CA ARG A 12 9.11 41.99 -37.20
C ARG A 12 10.10 40.86 -36.92
N ALA A 13 10.83 40.97 -35.81
CA ALA A 13 11.76 39.92 -35.37
C ALA A 13 11.04 38.58 -35.13
N CYS A 14 9.90 38.58 -34.42
CA CYS A 14 9.11 37.38 -34.16
C CYS A 14 8.56 36.76 -35.46
N LYS A 15 8.06 37.60 -36.38
CA LYS A 15 7.55 37.13 -37.68
C LYS A 15 8.65 36.45 -38.50
N THR A 16 9.85 37.01 -38.48
CA THR A 16 11.00 36.49 -39.26
C THR A 16 11.47 35.13 -38.75
N ILE A 17 11.46 34.91 -37.42
CA ILE A 17 11.88 33.65 -36.80
C ILE A 17 10.74 32.65 -36.54
N GLY A 18 9.49 33.00 -36.94
CA GLY A 18 8.33 32.10 -36.78
C GLY A 18 7.88 31.84 -35.34
N ILE A 19 8.21 32.76 -34.40
CA ILE A 19 7.84 32.59 -32.97
C ILE A 19 6.75 33.59 -32.60
N ASN A 20 5.75 33.13 -31.83
CA ASN A 20 4.71 34.02 -31.31
C ASN A 20 5.28 34.97 -30.25
N ARG A 21 4.86 36.25 -30.28
CA ARG A 21 5.25 37.25 -29.28
C ARG A 21 4.88 36.84 -27.84
N SER A 22 3.74 36.16 -27.67
CA SER A 22 3.33 35.61 -26.36
C SER A 22 4.33 34.64 -25.81
N SER A 23 5.01 33.84 -26.66
CA SER A 23 6.04 32.88 -26.23
C SER A 23 7.34 33.59 -25.79
N ILE A 24 7.68 34.76 -26.39
CA ILE A 24 8.85 35.53 -25.99
C ILE A 24 8.60 36.30 -24.69
N ARG A 25 7.38 36.81 -24.52
CA ARG A 25 6.94 37.55 -23.32
C ARG A 25 6.50 36.61 -22.17
N TYR A 26 6.51 35.31 -22.40
CA TYR A 26 6.16 34.35 -21.36
C TYR A 26 7.27 34.34 -20.29
N GLU A 27 7.01 35.01 -19.21
CA GLU A 27 7.79 34.89 -17.97
C GLU A 27 7.22 33.79 -17.16
N LEU A 28 8.08 32.82 -16.77
CA LEU A 28 7.71 31.76 -15.89
C LEU A 28 7.43 32.33 -14.49
N THR A 29 6.19 32.70 -14.25
CA THR A 29 5.78 33.17 -12.92
C THR A 29 5.85 31.98 -11.99
N LEU A 30 6.92 31.83 -11.22
CA LEU A 30 7.00 30.93 -10.09
C LEU A 30 5.89 31.37 -9.12
N ILE A 31 4.80 30.62 -9.13
CA ILE A 31 3.65 30.92 -8.28
C ILE A 31 4.11 30.72 -6.84
N LYS A 32 3.98 31.74 -6.00
CA LYS A 32 4.31 31.73 -4.54
C LYS A 32 3.82 30.49 -3.79
N ASN A 33 2.79 29.80 -4.32
CA ASN A 33 2.25 28.57 -3.75
C ASN A 33 3.12 27.30 -3.98
N ASP A 34 4.20 27.35 -4.76
CA ASP A 34 5.04 26.16 -4.99
C ASP A 34 5.90 25.86 -3.78
N GLU A 35 6.38 26.85 -3.03
CA GLU A 35 7.15 26.65 -1.80
C GLU A 35 6.36 25.91 -0.73
N VAL A 36 5.11 26.28 -0.50
CA VAL A 36 4.23 25.59 0.46
C VAL A 36 4.02 24.13 0.05
N ILE A 37 3.81 23.91 -1.25
CA ILE A 37 3.64 22.57 -1.81
C ILE A 37 4.92 21.74 -1.67
N ILE A 38 6.08 22.35 -1.97
CA ILE A 38 7.40 21.69 -1.86
C ILE A 38 7.68 21.29 -0.42
N ASN A 39 7.48 22.18 0.54
CA ASN A 39 7.71 21.92 1.95
C ASN A 39 6.82 20.77 2.42
N ARG A 40 5.51 20.84 2.14
CA ARG A 40 4.59 19.77 2.52
C ARG A 40 4.88 18.45 1.84
N MET A 41 5.23 18.48 0.56
CA MET A 41 5.66 17.31 -0.22
C MET A 41 6.91 16.65 0.40
N THR A 42 7.88 17.47 0.83
CA THR A 42 9.11 17.02 1.47
C THR A 42 8.81 16.29 2.78
N GLU A 43 7.93 16.84 3.64
CA GLU A 43 7.48 16.18 4.86
C GLU A 43 6.84 14.82 4.59
N ILE A 44 5.92 14.76 3.60
CA ILE A 44 5.25 13.51 3.21
C ILE A 44 6.27 12.47 2.74
N VAL A 45 7.23 12.86 1.89
CA VAL A 45 8.24 11.94 1.33
C VAL A 45 9.26 11.51 2.40
N GLN A 46 9.63 12.37 3.34
CA GLN A 46 10.51 12.02 4.46
C GLN A 46 9.86 10.99 5.39
N ARG A 47 8.57 11.16 5.68
CA ARG A 47 7.79 10.21 6.49
C ARG A 47 7.54 8.90 5.75
N HIS A 48 7.18 8.97 4.48
CA HIS A 48 6.79 7.83 3.64
C HIS A 48 7.72 7.70 2.42
N ARG A 49 8.95 7.25 2.64
CA ARG A 49 10.02 7.19 1.62
C ARG A 49 9.68 6.40 0.35
N ARG A 50 8.66 5.54 0.40
CA ARG A 50 8.20 4.70 -0.74
C ARG A 50 6.93 5.22 -1.39
N TYR A 51 6.47 6.44 -1.06
CA TYR A 51 5.36 7.05 -1.74
C TYR A 51 5.82 7.71 -3.04
N GLY A 52 5.30 7.24 -4.16
CA GLY A 52 5.46 7.93 -5.45
C GLY A 52 4.49 9.11 -5.57
N TYR A 53 4.72 9.97 -6.56
CA TYR A 53 3.91 11.18 -6.80
C TYR A 53 2.38 10.94 -6.82
N PRO A 54 1.83 9.78 -7.25
CA PRO A 54 0.38 9.60 -7.24
C PRO A 54 -0.23 9.60 -5.83
N ARG A 55 0.46 8.96 -4.85
CA ARG A 55 0.01 9.00 -3.45
C ARG A 55 0.23 10.36 -2.83
N VAL A 56 1.41 10.97 -3.06
CA VAL A 56 1.71 12.33 -2.60
C VAL A 56 0.66 13.32 -3.11
N HIS A 57 0.25 13.20 -4.38
CA HIS A 57 -0.80 14.05 -4.95
C HIS A 57 -2.14 13.91 -4.21
N ILE A 58 -2.56 12.69 -3.89
CA ILE A 58 -3.82 12.45 -3.18
C ILE A 58 -3.79 13.12 -1.80
N LEU A 59 -2.69 13.01 -1.07
CA LEU A 59 -2.55 13.64 0.23
C LEU A 59 -2.59 15.18 0.13
N LEU A 60 -1.81 15.76 -0.78
CA LEU A 60 -1.84 17.21 -1.04
C LEU A 60 -3.20 17.72 -1.52
N ASN A 61 -3.92 16.91 -2.30
CA ASN A 61 -5.27 17.26 -2.75
C ASN A 61 -6.30 17.20 -1.61
N ARG A 62 -6.20 16.23 -0.70
CA ARG A 62 -7.03 16.16 0.51
C ARG A 62 -6.82 17.36 1.44
N GLU A 63 -5.59 17.87 1.49
CA GLU A 63 -5.22 19.09 2.23
C GLU A 63 -5.60 20.39 1.47
N GLY A 64 -6.16 20.28 0.26
CA GLY A 64 -6.56 21.41 -0.56
C GLY A 64 -5.41 22.19 -1.23
N LEU A 65 -4.17 21.71 -1.12
CA LEU A 65 -2.97 22.41 -1.60
C LEU A 65 -2.79 22.31 -3.12
N VAL A 66 -3.18 21.21 -3.75
CA VAL A 66 -2.98 20.98 -5.20
C VAL A 66 -4.13 20.17 -5.80
N LYS A 67 -4.81 20.75 -6.78
CA LYS A 67 -5.83 20.03 -7.58
C LYS A 67 -5.23 19.38 -8.85
N ASN A 68 -4.19 19.99 -9.44
CA ASN A 68 -3.62 19.56 -10.71
C ASN A 68 -2.52 18.49 -10.48
N ARG A 69 -2.79 17.25 -10.88
CA ARG A 69 -1.86 16.12 -10.78
C ARG A 69 -0.56 16.34 -11.55
N LYS A 70 -0.60 17.00 -12.73
CA LYS A 70 0.59 17.29 -13.52
C LYS A 70 1.53 18.26 -12.78
N LYS A 71 0.97 19.23 -12.03
CA LYS A 71 1.76 20.13 -11.17
C LYS A 71 2.51 19.37 -10.09
N THR A 72 1.81 18.46 -9.38
CA THR A 72 2.44 17.60 -8.37
C THR A 72 3.56 16.75 -8.97
N GLN A 73 3.31 16.14 -10.14
CA GLN A 73 4.29 15.28 -10.82
C GLN A 73 5.54 16.08 -11.19
N ARG A 74 5.39 17.29 -11.76
CA ARG A 74 6.49 18.17 -12.12
C ARG A 74 7.34 18.51 -10.90
N ILE A 75 6.73 19.02 -9.83
CA ILE A 75 7.44 19.40 -8.59
C ILE A 75 8.14 18.20 -7.98
N TYR A 76 7.47 17.03 -7.93
CA TYR A 76 8.03 15.79 -7.40
C TYR A 76 9.32 15.36 -8.14
N HIS A 77 9.35 15.52 -9.47
CA HIS A 77 10.54 15.23 -10.28
C HIS A 77 11.64 16.31 -10.13
N GLU A 78 11.27 17.57 -10.11
CA GLU A 78 12.20 18.70 -9.92
C GLU A 78 12.92 18.61 -8.57
N GLN A 79 12.24 18.16 -7.52
CA GLN A 79 12.82 17.95 -6.18
C GLN A 79 13.62 16.64 -6.06
N GLY A 80 13.75 15.85 -7.11
CA GLY A 80 14.54 14.60 -7.11
C GLY A 80 13.93 13.45 -6.31
N PHE A 81 12.64 13.51 -5.95
CA PHE A 81 11.97 12.46 -5.16
C PHE A 81 11.65 11.18 -5.94
N SER A 82 12.03 11.10 -7.21
CA SER A 82 11.72 9.96 -8.08
C SER A 82 12.25 8.65 -7.54
N LEU A 83 11.36 7.69 -7.33
CA LEU A 83 11.74 6.35 -6.88
C LEU A 83 12.42 5.58 -8.00
N ARG A 84 13.56 4.92 -7.69
CA ARG A 84 14.15 3.94 -8.59
C ARG A 84 13.29 2.69 -8.62
N LEU A 85 12.53 2.52 -9.71
CA LEU A 85 11.72 1.32 -9.91
C LEU A 85 12.57 0.22 -10.53
N LYS A 86 12.63 -0.96 -9.90
CA LYS A 86 13.18 -2.16 -10.55
C LYS A 86 12.33 -2.49 -11.78
N ARG A 87 12.94 -2.66 -12.95
CA ARG A 87 12.23 -3.13 -14.14
C ARG A 87 11.59 -4.49 -13.84
N LYS A 88 10.28 -4.57 -13.96
CA LYS A 88 9.57 -5.85 -13.83
C LYS A 88 9.97 -6.74 -15.00
N LYS A 89 10.50 -7.94 -14.71
CA LYS A 89 10.64 -8.99 -15.73
C LYS A 89 9.25 -9.36 -16.24
N LYS A 90 9.10 -9.56 -17.55
CA LYS A 90 7.86 -10.09 -18.13
C LYS A 90 7.57 -11.43 -17.45
N LYS A 91 6.44 -11.54 -16.75
CA LYS A 91 6.00 -12.82 -16.16
C LYS A 91 5.36 -13.65 -17.26
N GLN A 92 5.65 -14.95 -17.29
CA GLN A 92 4.92 -15.89 -18.15
C GLN A 92 3.44 -15.88 -17.74
N PHE A 93 2.57 -15.87 -18.74
CA PHE A 93 1.13 -15.94 -18.53
C PHE A 93 0.74 -17.40 -18.30
N TYR A 94 0.21 -17.70 -17.12
CA TYR A 94 -0.41 -18.98 -16.82
C TYR A 94 -1.93 -18.75 -16.68
N PRO A 95 -2.77 -19.66 -17.24
CA PRO A 95 -4.21 -19.57 -17.04
C PRO A 95 -4.54 -19.65 -15.54
N ARG A 96 -5.30 -18.69 -15.05
CA ARG A 96 -5.75 -18.63 -13.65
C ARG A 96 -7.08 -19.34 -13.52
N ILE A 97 -7.22 -20.18 -12.48
CA ILE A 97 -8.55 -20.52 -11.99
C ILE A 97 -9.04 -19.28 -11.26
N VAL A 98 -10.04 -18.61 -11.83
CA VAL A 98 -10.61 -17.41 -11.22
C VAL A 98 -11.54 -17.88 -10.11
N LYS A 99 -11.06 -17.80 -8.85
CA LYS A 99 -11.94 -17.96 -7.68
C LYS A 99 -12.75 -16.69 -7.48
N PRO A 100 -13.97 -16.79 -6.91
CA PRO A 100 -14.77 -15.61 -6.63
C PRO A 100 -13.96 -14.58 -5.83
N ALA A 101 -13.97 -13.33 -6.29
CA ALA A 101 -13.33 -12.24 -5.57
C ALA A 101 -14.07 -11.99 -4.24
N ALA A 102 -13.33 -11.61 -3.20
CA ALA A 102 -13.92 -11.17 -1.95
C ALA A 102 -14.80 -9.95 -2.21
N GLN A 103 -16.05 -9.99 -1.79
CA GLN A 103 -17.04 -8.93 -1.98
C GLN A 103 -17.19 -8.06 -0.72
N ASN A 104 -16.90 -8.63 0.45
CA ASN A 104 -17.07 -7.96 1.73
C ASN A 104 -15.82 -8.14 2.60
N PHE A 105 -15.72 -7.29 3.62
CA PHE A 105 -14.74 -7.46 4.68
C PHE A 105 -14.87 -8.83 5.34
N ALA A 106 -13.73 -9.50 5.59
CA ALA A 106 -13.66 -10.85 6.14
C ALA A 106 -14.27 -11.96 5.26
N ASP A 107 -14.49 -11.76 3.95
CA ASP A 107 -14.80 -12.87 3.06
C ASP A 107 -13.57 -13.78 2.89
N VAL A 108 -12.40 -13.20 2.61
CA VAL A 108 -11.17 -13.94 2.37
C VAL A 108 -9.99 -13.27 3.05
N TRP A 109 -9.30 -13.97 3.92
CA TRP A 109 -7.98 -13.59 4.42
C TRP A 109 -6.90 -14.41 3.71
N SER A 110 -5.73 -13.79 3.47
CA SER A 110 -4.51 -14.53 3.16
C SER A 110 -3.51 -14.36 4.27
N MET A 111 -2.72 -15.40 4.51
CA MET A 111 -1.62 -15.33 5.46
C MET A 111 -0.36 -16.00 4.92
N ASP A 112 0.78 -15.56 5.43
CA ASP A 112 2.11 -16.04 5.04
C ASP A 112 3.14 -15.69 6.12
N PHE A 113 4.34 -16.25 6.00
CA PHE A 113 5.45 -15.96 6.86
C PHE A 113 6.52 -15.09 6.18
N VAL A 114 6.97 -14.08 6.90
CA VAL A 114 8.12 -13.26 6.52
C VAL A 114 9.22 -13.42 7.57
N SER A 115 10.42 -13.79 7.14
CA SER A 115 11.56 -13.93 8.05
C SER A 115 12.49 -12.74 7.97
N ASP A 116 13.07 -12.38 9.12
CA ASP A 116 14.11 -11.36 9.24
C ASP A 116 15.05 -11.72 10.42
N SER A 117 16.02 -10.87 10.73
CA SER A 117 17.00 -11.11 11.78
C SER A 117 17.20 -9.89 12.69
N LEU A 118 17.50 -10.15 13.94
CA LEU A 118 17.95 -9.16 14.90
C LEU A 118 19.41 -8.76 14.59
N THR A 119 19.89 -7.66 15.15
CA THR A 119 21.29 -7.23 15.09
C THR A 119 22.25 -8.28 15.64
N SER A 120 21.77 -9.13 16.55
CA SER A 120 22.50 -10.31 17.07
C SER A 120 22.54 -11.49 16.11
N SER A 121 22.10 -11.35 14.85
CA SER A 121 21.95 -12.41 13.84
C SER A 121 20.90 -13.48 14.19
N LYS A 122 20.22 -13.36 15.33
CA LYS A 122 19.15 -14.28 15.71
C LYS A 122 17.92 -14.04 14.82
N LYS A 123 17.46 -15.09 14.13
CA LYS A 123 16.31 -14.99 13.22
C LYS A 123 15.00 -14.85 13.99
N PHE A 124 14.03 -14.15 13.38
CA PHE A 124 12.63 -14.15 13.79
C PHE A 124 11.73 -14.27 12.56
N ARG A 125 10.49 -14.66 12.80
CA ARG A 125 9.44 -14.78 11.77
C ARG A 125 8.27 -13.90 12.13
N SER A 126 7.60 -13.38 11.11
CA SER A 126 6.36 -12.63 11.24
C SER A 126 5.27 -13.38 10.50
N LEU A 127 4.21 -13.80 11.21
CA LEU A 127 2.97 -14.26 10.59
C LEU A 127 2.20 -13.01 10.14
N THR A 128 2.00 -12.85 8.85
CA THR A 128 1.28 -11.73 8.25
C THR A 128 -0.11 -12.18 7.81
N VAL A 129 -1.13 -11.35 8.06
CA VAL A 129 -2.51 -11.62 7.65
C VAL A 129 -3.07 -10.40 6.95
N ILE A 130 -3.74 -10.57 5.80
CA ILE A 130 -4.38 -9.48 5.05
C ILE A 130 -5.77 -9.87 4.57
N ASP A 131 -6.71 -8.95 4.66
CA ASP A 131 -8.04 -9.06 4.06
C ASP A 131 -7.99 -8.69 2.57
N HIS A 132 -8.56 -9.54 1.71
CA HIS A 132 -8.51 -9.36 0.27
C HIS A 132 -9.32 -8.18 -0.23
N HIS A 133 -10.45 -7.91 0.42
CA HIS A 133 -11.38 -6.88 -0.02
C HIS A 133 -10.89 -5.49 0.39
N SER A 134 -10.68 -5.29 1.67
CA SER A 134 -10.35 -3.98 2.25
C SER A 134 -8.86 -3.65 2.31
N ARG A 135 -7.97 -4.61 2.05
CA ARG A 135 -6.53 -4.49 2.30
C ARG A 135 -6.17 -4.29 3.77
N PHE A 136 -7.11 -4.47 4.67
CA PHE A 136 -6.88 -4.35 6.10
C PHE A 136 -6.02 -5.51 6.59
N THR A 137 -5.03 -5.21 7.46
CA THR A 137 -4.25 -6.25 8.13
C THR A 137 -4.75 -6.43 9.56
N PRO A 138 -5.45 -7.56 9.86
CA PRO A 138 -5.96 -7.84 11.19
C PRO A 138 -4.85 -7.98 12.23
N GLY A 139 -3.70 -8.55 11.83
CA GLY A 139 -2.57 -8.74 12.72
C GLY A 139 -1.28 -9.09 11.99
N ILE A 140 -0.16 -8.80 12.67
CA ILE A 140 1.17 -9.33 12.37
C ILE A 140 1.73 -9.86 13.68
N TYR A 141 1.92 -11.17 13.78
CA TYR A 141 2.49 -11.78 14.96
C TYR A 141 3.99 -12.08 14.74
N VAL A 142 4.82 -11.74 15.71
CA VAL A 142 6.29 -11.84 15.57
C VAL A 142 6.87 -12.69 16.69
N ASP A 143 7.62 -13.74 16.30
CA ASP A 143 8.37 -14.56 17.25
C ASP A 143 9.58 -15.24 16.58
N HIS A 144 10.46 -15.84 17.38
CA HIS A 144 11.56 -16.65 16.87
C HIS A 144 11.08 -17.93 16.18
N SER A 145 10.04 -18.56 16.71
CA SER A 145 9.41 -19.75 16.16
C SER A 145 7.90 -19.66 16.32
N ILE A 146 7.17 -19.99 15.25
CA ILE A 146 5.71 -19.93 15.22
C ILE A 146 5.21 -21.27 14.73
N SER A 147 4.65 -22.06 15.65
CA SER A 147 4.03 -23.35 15.34
C SER A 147 2.58 -23.18 14.89
N GLY A 148 1.97 -24.22 14.28
CA GLY A 148 0.55 -24.22 13.91
C GLY A 148 -0.40 -23.91 15.08
N ILE A 149 -0.06 -24.35 16.31
CA ILE A 149 -0.85 -24.04 17.53
C ILE A 149 -0.79 -22.52 17.82
N VAL A 150 0.37 -21.89 17.64
CA VAL A 150 0.50 -20.43 17.84
C VAL A 150 -0.29 -19.68 16.76
N VAL A 151 -0.23 -20.14 15.50
CA VAL A 151 -1.03 -19.57 14.41
C VAL A 151 -2.52 -19.57 14.75
N THR A 152 -3.05 -20.71 15.21
CA THR A 152 -4.49 -20.81 15.56
C THR A 152 -4.90 -19.88 16.70
N LYS A 153 -4.06 -19.73 17.73
CA LYS A 153 -4.30 -18.80 18.86
C LYS A 153 -4.35 -17.34 18.39
N GLU A 154 -3.42 -16.96 17.53
CA GLU A 154 -3.38 -15.59 16.99
C GLU A 154 -4.58 -15.32 16.07
N LEU A 155 -4.98 -16.29 15.25
CA LEU A 155 -6.18 -16.17 14.43
C LEU A 155 -7.44 -16.03 15.29
N ASP A 156 -7.57 -16.77 16.40
CA ASP A 156 -8.70 -16.63 17.33
C ASP A 156 -8.79 -15.21 17.91
N GLN A 157 -7.65 -14.57 18.25
CA GLN A 157 -7.61 -13.18 18.70
C GLN A 157 -8.05 -12.20 17.61
N MET A 158 -7.57 -12.42 16.38
CA MET A 158 -7.95 -11.58 15.23
C MET A 158 -9.45 -11.71 14.91
N ILE A 159 -9.98 -12.94 14.93
CA ILE A 159 -11.41 -13.22 14.72
C ILE A 159 -12.28 -12.54 15.77
N LYS A 160 -11.90 -12.66 17.04
CA LYS A 160 -12.62 -12.02 18.14
C LYS A 160 -12.72 -10.50 17.95
N LYS A 161 -11.69 -9.87 17.39
CA LYS A 161 -11.62 -8.41 17.26
C LYS A 161 -12.24 -7.88 15.96
N TYR A 162 -12.08 -8.60 14.87
CA TYR A 162 -12.41 -8.09 13.54
C TYR A 162 -13.52 -8.86 12.83
N GLY A 163 -13.89 -10.02 13.32
CA GLY A 163 -14.86 -10.90 12.69
C GLY A 163 -14.20 -12.11 12.04
N LYS A 164 -15.00 -13.13 11.78
CA LYS A 164 -14.57 -14.43 11.27
C LYS A 164 -14.51 -14.40 9.74
N PRO A 165 -13.37 -14.79 9.10
CA PRO A 165 -13.31 -14.95 7.65
C PRO A 165 -14.10 -16.19 7.21
N LYS A 166 -14.65 -16.14 6.00
CA LYS A 166 -15.28 -17.32 5.39
C LYS A 166 -14.22 -18.31 4.90
N ARG A 167 -13.10 -17.77 4.38
CA ARG A 167 -12.01 -18.54 3.81
C ARG A 167 -10.66 -17.94 4.18
N VAL A 168 -9.67 -18.78 4.43
CA VAL A 168 -8.28 -18.38 4.66
C VAL A 168 -7.39 -19.03 3.61
N GLN A 169 -6.72 -18.20 2.81
CA GLN A 169 -5.79 -18.64 1.78
C GLN A 169 -4.38 -18.72 2.34
N VAL A 170 -3.73 -19.87 2.14
CA VAL A 170 -2.40 -20.20 2.67
C VAL A 170 -1.54 -20.93 1.64
N ASP A 171 -0.24 -20.94 1.85
CA ASP A 171 0.65 -21.85 1.14
C ASP A 171 0.62 -23.28 1.77
N ASN A 172 1.44 -24.19 1.22
CA ASN A 172 1.54 -25.56 1.74
C ASN A 172 2.60 -25.69 2.86
N GLY A 173 2.88 -24.63 3.60
CA GLY A 173 3.78 -24.66 4.74
C GLY A 173 3.34 -25.62 5.82
N THR A 174 4.31 -26.25 6.49
CA THR A 174 4.04 -27.27 7.51
C THR A 174 3.19 -26.77 8.67
N GLU A 175 3.29 -25.47 8.97
CA GLU A 175 2.49 -24.81 10.01
C GLU A 175 1.02 -24.75 9.62
N PHE A 176 0.73 -24.49 8.34
CA PHE A 176 -0.64 -24.34 7.82
C PHE A 176 -1.29 -25.69 7.48
N THR A 177 -0.49 -26.72 7.16
CA THR A 177 -0.98 -28.09 6.95
C THR A 177 -1.00 -28.91 8.24
N SER A 178 -0.67 -28.30 9.39
CA SER A 178 -0.63 -28.96 10.68
C SER A 178 -2.01 -29.42 11.14
N LYS A 179 -2.04 -30.53 11.94
CA LYS A 179 -3.29 -31.04 12.55
C LYS A 179 -4.04 -29.94 13.33
N ALA A 180 -3.30 -29.10 14.08
CA ALA A 180 -3.89 -28.00 14.84
C ALA A 180 -4.65 -27.01 13.95
N MET A 181 -4.09 -26.70 12.77
CA MET A 181 -4.71 -25.76 11.82
C MET A 181 -5.95 -26.37 11.15
N LEU A 182 -5.90 -27.66 10.79
CA LEU A 182 -7.05 -28.37 10.21
C LEU A 182 -8.20 -28.51 11.23
N GLU A 183 -7.91 -28.88 12.46
CA GLU A 183 -8.92 -28.96 13.53
C GLU A 183 -9.52 -27.57 13.84
N TRP A 184 -8.68 -26.52 13.84
CA TRP A 184 -9.12 -25.15 14.03
C TRP A 184 -10.07 -24.68 12.93
N SER A 185 -9.75 -24.96 11.67
CA SER A 185 -10.58 -24.58 10.52
C SER A 185 -11.95 -25.26 10.58
N HIS A 186 -11.97 -26.55 10.89
CA HIS A 186 -13.20 -27.33 11.06
C HIS A 186 -14.05 -26.79 12.22
N ARG A 187 -13.46 -26.60 13.41
CA ARG A 187 -14.14 -26.06 14.59
C ARG A 187 -14.76 -24.68 14.34
N ASN A 188 -14.07 -23.85 13.58
CA ASN A 188 -14.54 -22.49 13.27
C ASN A 188 -15.41 -22.43 11.99
N ASN A 189 -15.60 -23.52 11.27
CA ASN A 189 -16.26 -23.54 9.97
C ASN A 189 -15.64 -22.50 9.02
N ILE A 190 -14.34 -22.56 8.83
CA ILE A 190 -13.53 -21.69 7.95
C ILE A 190 -12.88 -22.58 6.88
N GLU A 191 -13.07 -22.25 5.62
CA GLU A 191 -12.43 -22.95 4.50
C GLU A 191 -10.92 -22.62 4.44
N LEU A 192 -10.06 -23.64 4.46
CA LEU A 192 -8.64 -23.47 4.14
C LEU A 192 -8.41 -23.65 2.65
N ASP A 193 -7.92 -22.60 2.01
CA ASP A 193 -7.65 -22.55 0.59
C ASP A 193 -6.14 -22.62 0.34
N PHE A 194 -5.65 -23.82 0.04
CA PHE A 194 -4.23 -24.04 -0.23
C PHE A 194 -3.87 -23.61 -1.65
N THR A 195 -2.78 -22.82 -1.78
CA THR A 195 -2.26 -22.43 -3.08
C THR A 195 -1.65 -23.63 -3.79
N ARG A 196 -1.77 -23.65 -5.12
CA ARG A 196 -1.21 -24.73 -5.93
C ARG A 196 0.33 -24.67 -5.90
N PRO A 197 1.01 -25.83 -5.77
CA PRO A 197 2.47 -25.88 -5.82
C PRO A 197 3.01 -25.21 -7.10
N GLY A 198 4.05 -24.39 -6.95
CA GLY A 198 4.72 -23.71 -8.07
C GLY A 198 3.92 -22.59 -8.75
N LYS A 199 2.77 -22.15 -8.17
CA LYS A 199 1.97 -21.06 -8.70
C LYS A 199 1.89 -19.86 -7.73
N PRO A 200 2.94 -19.04 -7.65
CA PRO A 200 2.99 -17.89 -6.72
C PRO A 200 1.88 -16.86 -6.98
N THR A 201 1.34 -16.82 -8.19
CA THR A 201 0.25 -15.91 -8.54
C THR A 201 -1.05 -16.18 -7.79
N ASP A 202 -1.22 -17.38 -7.23
CA ASP A 202 -2.42 -17.74 -6.48
C ASP A 202 -2.50 -16.99 -5.14
N ASN A 203 -1.35 -16.52 -4.58
CA ASN A 203 -1.30 -15.76 -3.32
C ASN A 203 -0.83 -14.31 -3.49
N ALA A 204 -1.20 -13.68 -4.61
CA ALA A 204 -0.69 -12.36 -5.01
C ALA A 204 -1.00 -11.23 -4.00
N PHE A 205 -2.07 -11.35 -3.21
CA PHE A 205 -2.44 -10.34 -2.21
C PHE A 205 -1.45 -10.28 -1.06
N ILE A 206 -1.15 -11.43 -0.46
CA ILE A 206 -0.19 -11.49 0.64
C ILE A 206 1.25 -11.25 0.14
N GLU A 207 1.62 -11.73 -1.07
CA GLU A 207 2.92 -11.43 -1.65
C GLU A 207 3.12 -9.91 -1.82
N SER A 208 2.10 -9.20 -2.33
CA SER A 208 2.15 -7.75 -2.48
C SER A 208 2.23 -7.03 -1.13
N PHE A 209 1.50 -7.53 -0.13
CA PHE A 209 1.56 -7.02 1.24
C PHE A 209 2.95 -7.24 1.85
N ASN A 210 3.48 -8.45 1.77
CA ASN A 210 4.80 -8.81 2.29
C ASN A 210 5.92 -8.01 1.61
N GLY A 211 5.81 -7.74 0.30
CA GLY A 211 6.70 -6.82 -0.40
C GLY A 211 6.66 -5.41 0.18
N THR A 212 5.47 -4.90 0.49
CA THR A 212 5.28 -3.60 1.13
C THR A 212 5.84 -3.59 2.56
N PHE A 213 5.55 -4.64 3.34
CA PHE A 213 6.04 -4.81 4.70
C PHE A 213 7.58 -4.83 4.75
N ARG A 214 8.22 -5.56 3.83
CA ARG A 214 9.69 -5.53 3.70
C ARG A 214 10.21 -4.13 3.37
N ASP A 215 9.63 -3.50 2.35
CA ASP A 215 10.13 -2.21 1.83
C ASP A 215 9.87 -1.03 2.76
N GLU A 216 8.76 -1.03 3.48
CA GLU A 216 8.31 0.11 4.29
C GLU A 216 8.54 -0.08 5.79
N CYS A 217 8.82 -1.31 6.26
CA CYS A 217 9.10 -1.60 7.67
C CYS A 217 10.44 -2.31 7.88
N LEU A 218 10.58 -3.56 7.40
CA LEU A 218 11.73 -4.38 7.77
C LEU A 218 13.06 -3.80 7.26
N ASN A 219 13.12 -3.39 5.98
CA ASN A 219 14.34 -2.85 5.37
C ASN A 219 14.68 -1.42 5.85
N GLN A 220 13.80 -0.78 6.61
CA GLN A 220 14.03 0.58 7.12
C GLN A 220 14.47 0.60 8.59
N ASN A 221 14.43 -0.54 9.27
CA ASN A 221 14.72 -0.64 10.70
C ASN A 221 15.78 -1.70 10.99
N TRP A 222 16.54 -1.46 12.02
CA TRP A 222 17.41 -2.43 12.67
C TRP A 222 16.79 -2.83 14.00
N PHE A 223 16.69 -4.12 14.26
CA PHE A 223 16.02 -4.65 15.44
C PHE A 223 17.04 -5.17 16.45
N SER A 224 17.16 -4.52 17.59
CA SER A 224 18.09 -4.94 18.66
C SER A 224 17.54 -6.11 19.49
N SER A 225 16.22 -6.20 19.58
CA SER A 225 15.53 -7.25 20.35
C SER A 225 14.18 -7.62 19.73
N LEU A 226 13.67 -8.81 20.09
CA LEU A 226 12.35 -9.26 19.66
C LEU A 226 11.23 -8.34 20.18
N LYS A 227 11.41 -7.77 21.38
CA LYS A 227 10.46 -6.80 21.95
C LYS A 227 10.37 -5.54 21.12
N GLU A 228 11.50 -5.01 20.69
CA GLU A 228 11.58 -3.84 19.82
C GLU A 228 10.99 -4.15 18.44
N ALA A 229 11.31 -5.32 17.85
CA ALA A 229 10.74 -5.75 16.59
C ALA A 229 9.20 -5.81 16.65
N ARG A 230 8.63 -6.38 17.70
CA ARG A 230 7.17 -6.40 17.92
C ARG A 230 6.58 -5.00 18.01
N TYR A 231 7.23 -4.09 18.72
CA TYR A 231 6.77 -2.72 18.88
C TYR A 231 6.77 -1.94 17.56
N ILE A 232 7.88 -1.98 16.83
CA ILE A 232 8.04 -1.27 15.54
C ILE A 232 7.06 -1.84 14.50
N ILE A 233 6.96 -3.16 14.39
CA ILE A 233 6.07 -3.84 13.43
C ILE A 233 4.60 -3.55 13.74
N GLU A 234 4.19 -3.54 15.02
CA GLU A 234 2.81 -3.21 15.39
C GLU A 234 2.47 -1.74 15.11
N ASN A 235 3.41 -0.81 15.34
CA ASN A 235 3.22 0.59 14.98
C ASN A 235 3.09 0.75 13.45
N TRP A 236 3.94 0.09 12.69
CA TRP A 236 3.83 0.08 11.22
C TRP A 236 2.49 -0.52 10.75
N ARG A 237 2.02 -1.60 11.37
CA ARG A 237 0.72 -2.20 11.05
C ARG A 237 -0.44 -1.23 11.28
N LYS A 238 -0.40 -0.45 12.37
CA LYS A 238 -1.39 0.60 12.65
C LYS A 238 -1.33 1.69 11.58
N GLU A 239 -0.14 2.19 11.28
CA GLU A 239 0.09 3.18 10.23
C GLU A 239 -0.37 2.68 8.85
N TYR A 240 -0.08 1.42 8.52
CA TYR A 240 -0.56 0.78 7.29
C TYR A 240 -2.09 0.79 7.19
N ASN A 241 -2.78 0.48 8.25
CA ASN A 241 -4.24 0.47 8.26
C ASN A 241 -4.88 1.86 8.31
N GLU A 242 -4.26 2.83 8.98
CA GLU A 242 -4.85 4.12 9.32
C GLU A 242 -4.42 5.27 8.41
N GLU A 243 -3.20 5.18 7.85
CA GLU A 243 -2.63 6.29 7.07
C GLU A 243 -2.30 5.91 5.63
N ARG A 244 -1.99 4.63 5.38
CA ARG A 244 -1.55 4.20 4.05
C ARG A 244 -2.72 4.10 3.08
N ILE A 245 -2.72 4.96 2.05
CA ILE A 245 -3.73 4.96 0.99
C ILE A 245 -3.45 3.90 -0.09
N HIS A 246 -4.52 3.27 -0.59
CA HIS A 246 -4.44 2.19 -1.57
C HIS A 246 -5.27 2.50 -2.82
N SER A 247 -4.65 2.46 -4.01
CA SER A 247 -5.34 2.71 -5.27
C SER A 247 -6.44 1.69 -5.58
N SER A 248 -6.30 0.44 -5.09
CA SER A 248 -7.29 -0.61 -5.29
C SER A 248 -8.59 -0.45 -4.49
N ILE A 249 -8.61 0.44 -3.52
CA ILE A 249 -9.77 0.80 -2.70
C ILE A 249 -9.99 2.32 -2.75
N ASN A 250 -9.97 2.89 -3.95
CA ASN A 250 -10.25 4.30 -4.24
C ASN A 250 -9.39 5.30 -3.46
N TYR A 251 -8.12 4.96 -3.23
CA TYR A 251 -7.18 5.77 -2.43
C TYR A 251 -7.64 6.03 -0.99
N LEU A 252 -8.54 5.23 -0.47
CA LEU A 252 -8.85 5.21 0.96
C LEU A 252 -7.75 4.45 1.71
N THR A 253 -7.68 4.67 3.02
CA THR A 253 -6.96 3.78 3.92
C THR A 253 -7.79 2.52 4.18
N PRO A 254 -7.18 1.37 4.52
CA PRO A 254 -7.93 0.17 4.88
C PRO A 254 -8.98 0.41 5.96
N LYS A 255 -8.66 1.22 6.97
CA LYS A 255 -9.58 1.56 8.07
C LYS A 255 -10.74 2.45 7.61
N GLU A 256 -10.48 3.45 6.75
CA GLU A 256 -11.53 4.29 6.15
C GLU A 256 -12.50 3.43 5.33
N PHE A 257 -11.96 2.53 4.50
CA PHE A 257 -12.75 1.66 3.63
C PHE A 257 -13.68 0.73 4.43
N VAL A 258 -13.15 0.03 5.45
CA VAL A 258 -13.96 -0.83 6.34
C VAL A 258 -15.05 -0.05 7.08
N LYS A 259 -14.73 1.19 7.52
CA LYS A 259 -15.73 2.04 8.19
C LYS A 259 -16.87 2.47 7.24
N MET A 260 -16.54 2.77 6.00
CA MET A 260 -17.52 3.16 4.97
C MET A 260 -18.49 1.99 4.72
N GLU A 261 -17.99 0.79 4.45
CA GLU A 261 -18.82 -0.38 4.19
C GLU A 261 -19.75 -0.74 5.35
N ARG A 262 -19.25 -0.67 6.59
CA ARG A 262 -20.08 -0.93 7.77
C ARG A 262 -21.23 0.07 7.92
N LYS A 263 -21.03 1.33 7.53
CA LYS A 263 -22.11 2.34 7.52
C LYS A 263 -23.15 2.05 6.43
N ASP A 264 -22.70 1.65 5.25
CA ASP A 264 -23.60 1.33 4.15
C ASP A 264 -24.48 0.12 4.48
N VAL A 265 -23.94 -0.91 5.11
CA VAL A 265 -24.70 -2.07 5.61
C VAL A 265 -25.73 -1.66 6.67
N MET A 266 -25.40 -0.78 7.61
CA MET A 266 -26.34 -0.28 8.61
C MET A 266 -27.47 0.54 7.97
N ASN A 267 -27.17 1.39 6.99
CA ASN A 267 -28.16 2.20 6.31
C ASN A 267 -29.12 1.37 5.43
N CYS A 268 -28.62 0.30 4.77
CA CYS A 268 -29.48 -0.60 4.01
C CYS A 268 -30.49 -1.36 4.89
N HIS A 269 -30.15 -1.71 6.11
CA HIS A 269 -31.08 -2.36 7.05
C HIS A 269 -32.14 -1.41 7.65
N SER A 270 -31.85 -0.12 7.67
CA SER A 270 -32.81 0.90 8.16
C SER A 270 -33.86 1.30 7.13
N VAL A 271 -33.68 0.97 5.84
CA VAL A 271 -34.62 1.33 4.75
C VAL A 271 -35.61 0.19 4.44
N SER A 272 -35.41 -1.01 4.96
CA SER A 272 -36.28 -2.18 4.70
C SER A 272 -37.45 -2.36 5.69
N HIS A 273 -37.81 -1.31 6.45
CA HIS A 273 -38.96 -1.30 7.36
C HIS A 273 -39.96 -0.19 7.00
N TYR A 274 -40.39 -0.14 5.72
CA TYR A 274 -41.60 0.60 5.32
C TYR A 274 -42.41 -0.23 4.33
#